data_dc21eb6cbb3ae4271f6ec396a380f081
#
_entry.id   dc21eb6cbb3ae4271f6ec396a380f081
#
_cell.length_a   1.000
_cell.length_b   1.000
_cell.length_c   1.000
_cell.angle_alpha   90.00
_cell.angle_beta   90.00
_cell.angle_gamma   90.00
#
_symmetry.space_group_name_H-M   'P 1'
#
loop_
_entity.id
_entity.type
_entity.pdbx_description
1 polymer ?
#
loop_
_entity_poly.entity_id
_entity_poly.type
_entity_poly.pdbx_seq_one_letter_code
_entity_poly.pdbx_strand_id
1 'polypeptide(L)'
;MNATETIFANLYTLLSQTQTLVDGAPSGQAAFVTTGRKLPQVSNVAGAQQPALYMLEGEQDVLEKAIALAKYELHCAAVVFFRNTGGDAGIPSTQLNDLRDAVVFQLQQRTLATDGATVIPLPAALRQTLGGVVYHARLKGRILANEGLLNNQGALVFGISILSPM
;
A
#
# COMPACT_ATOMS: atom_id res chain seq x y z
N MET A 1 7.47 -10.55 20.44
CA MET A 1 7.03 -9.42 19.55
C MET A 1 5.53 -9.34 19.68
N ASN A 2 4.94 -8.16 19.79
CA ASN A 2 3.49 -7.99 19.87
C ASN A 2 2.86 -8.42 18.52
N ALA A 3 1.75 -9.16 18.55
CA ALA A 3 1.06 -9.64 17.33
C ALA A 3 0.72 -8.48 16.38
N THR A 4 0.24 -7.37 16.88
CA THR A 4 -0.06 -6.15 16.11
C THR A 4 1.18 -5.59 15.42
N GLU A 5 2.33 -5.57 16.11
CA GLU A 5 3.60 -5.12 15.52
C GLU A 5 4.03 -6.03 14.35
N THR A 6 3.86 -7.33 14.49
CA THR A 6 4.16 -8.29 13.41
C THR A 6 3.27 -8.03 12.19
N ILE A 7 1.98 -7.75 12.40
CA ILE A 7 1.03 -7.45 11.33
C ILE A 7 1.46 -6.20 10.57
N PHE A 8 1.75 -5.11 11.27
CA PHE A 8 2.15 -3.86 10.62
C PHE A 8 3.53 -3.96 9.97
N ALA A 9 4.47 -4.70 10.56
CA ALA A 9 5.77 -4.96 9.94
C ALA A 9 5.63 -5.74 8.61
N ASN A 10 4.77 -6.77 8.58
CA ASN A 10 4.52 -7.55 7.37
C ASN A 10 3.78 -6.73 6.31
N LEU A 11 2.80 -5.91 6.72
CA LEU A 11 2.12 -4.99 5.79
C LEU A 11 3.09 -3.97 5.19
N TYR A 12 3.96 -3.39 6.02
CA TYR A 12 5.00 -2.48 5.53
C TYR A 12 5.94 -3.17 4.55
N THR A 13 6.36 -4.39 4.85
CA THR A 13 7.20 -5.18 3.93
C THR A 13 6.49 -5.40 2.59
N LEU A 14 5.21 -5.76 2.61
CA LEU A 14 4.41 -5.92 1.41
C LEU A 14 4.36 -4.62 0.59
N LEU A 15 4.02 -3.49 1.22
CA LEU A 15 3.90 -2.20 0.56
C LEU A 15 5.23 -1.65 0.04
N SER A 16 6.32 -1.84 0.80
CA SER A 16 7.66 -1.36 0.41
C SER A 16 8.22 -2.06 -0.84
N GLN A 17 7.68 -3.23 -1.18
CA GLN A 17 8.06 -4.01 -2.36
C GLN A 17 7.16 -3.75 -3.57
N THR A 18 6.30 -2.75 -3.52
CA THR A 18 5.47 -2.35 -4.67
C THR A 18 6.36 -1.99 -5.87
N GLN A 19 6.04 -2.58 -7.01
CA GLN A 19 6.74 -2.36 -8.26
C GLN A 19 5.88 -1.55 -9.23
N THR A 20 6.51 -0.84 -10.14
CA THR A 20 5.82 -0.24 -11.28
C THR A 20 5.22 -1.35 -12.15
N LEU A 21 4.13 -1.04 -12.85
CA LEU A 21 3.49 -1.98 -13.76
C LEU A 21 3.82 -1.63 -15.21
N VAL A 22 4.06 -2.66 -16.01
CA VAL A 22 4.14 -2.58 -17.47
C VAL A 22 3.15 -3.59 -18.02
N ASP A 23 2.21 -3.13 -18.83
CA ASP A 23 1.12 -3.97 -19.38
C ASP A 23 0.34 -4.75 -18.28
N GLY A 24 0.17 -4.13 -17.11
CA GLY A 24 -0.53 -4.70 -15.97
C GLY A 24 0.27 -5.75 -15.17
N ALA A 25 1.55 -5.94 -15.47
CA ALA A 25 2.45 -6.86 -14.76
C ALA A 25 3.60 -6.12 -14.07
N PRO A 26 4.13 -6.63 -12.94
CA PRO A 26 5.28 -6.03 -12.26
C PRO A 26 6.51 -5.95 -13.17
N SER A 27 7.12 -4.76 -13.23
CA SER A 27 8.27 -4.49 -14.11
C SER A 27 9.63 -4.92 -13.55
N GLY A 28 9.68 -5.30 -12.27
CA GLY A 28 10.93 -5.52 -11.54
C GLY A 28 11.54 -4.24 -10.95
N GLN A 29 10.97 -3.07 -11.24
CA GLN A 29 11.45 -1.78 -10.73
C GLN A 29 10.59 -1.31 -9.56
N ALA A 30 11.22 -0.80 -8.50
CA ALA A 30 10.51 -0.25 -7.36
C ALA A 30 9.65 0.96 -7.78
N ALA A 31 8.40 0.99 -7.34
CA ALA A 31 7.48 2.10 -7.60
C ALA A 31 7.80 3.34 -6.75
N PHE A 32 8.47 3.14 -5.62
CA PHE A 32 8.78 4.20 -4.66
C PHE A 32 10.28 4.35 -4.43
N VAL A 33 10.75 5.59 -4.42
CA VAL A 33 12.14 5.95 -4.07
C VAL A 33 12.34 5.85 -2.57
N THR A 34 11.32 6.23 -1.80
CA THR A 34 11.37 6.21 -0.34
C THR A 34 10.12 5.54 0.23
N THR A 35 10.31 4.72 1.25
CA THR A 35 9.22 4.11 2.02
C THR A 35 9.45 4.27 3.51
N GLY A 36 8.38 4.38 4.30
CA GLY A 36 8.48 4.54 5.75
C GLY A 36 7.22 4.12 6.50
N ARG A 37 7.38 3.74 7.77
CA ARG A 37 6.27 3.41 8.68
C ARG A 37 5.73 4.62 9.45
N LYS A 38 6.38 5.76 9.35
CA LYS A 38 5.94 7.00 10.00
C LYS A 38 5.67 8.05 8.95
N LEU A 39 4.45 8.57 8.94
CA LEU A 39 4.07 9.66 8.05
C LEU A 39 4.78 10.95 8.46
N PRO A 40 5.68 11.51 7.65
CA PRO A 40 6.28 12.81 7.88
C PRO A 40 5.30 13.94 7.51
N GLN A 41 5.62 15.17 7.91
CA GLN A 41 4.94 16.32 7.32
C GLN A 41 5.28 16.39 5.81
N VAL A 42 4.30 16.75 5.01
CA VAL A 42 4.44 16.87 3.54
C VAL A 42 5.64 17.73 3.14
N SER A 43 5.86 18.85 3.86
CA SER A 43 6.98 19.77 3.62
C SER A 43 8.36 19.13 3.82
N ASN A 44 8.43 18.03 4.56
CA ASN A 44 9.69 17.35 4.87
C ASN A 44 10.05 16.24 3.87
N VAL A 45 9.17 15.99 2.87
CA VAL A 45 9.44 15.01 1.82
C VAL A 45 10.03 15.72 0.61
N ALA A 46 11.34 15.70 0.49
CA ALA A 46 12.03 16.34 -0.63
C ALA A 46 11.64 15.71 -1.98
N GLY A 47 11.64 16.52 -3.04
CA GLY A 47 11.29 16.03 -4.38
C GLY A 47 12.16 14.86 -4.87
N ALA A 48 13.43 14.80 -4.45
CA ALA A 48 14.32 13.68 -4.78
C ALA A 48 13.96 12.37 -4.05
N GLN A 49 13.11 12.42 -3.02
CA GLN A 49 12.63 11.26 -2.27
C GLN A 49 11.30 10.71 -2.82
N GLN A 50 10.75 11.34 -3.84
CA GLN A 50 9.45 11.00 -4.43
C GLN A 50 9.62 10.23 -5.75
N PRO A 51 8.70 9.31 -6.06
CA PRO A 51 7.51 8.93 -5.30
C PRO A 51 7.85 8.29 -3.95
N ALA A 52 7.12 8.66 -2.91
CA ALA A 52 7.36 8.18 -1.55
C ALA A 52 6.09 7.56 -0.95
N LEU A 53 6.20 6.40 -0.31
CA LEU A 53 5.09 5.74 0.36
C LEU A 53 5.32 5.68 1.87
N TYR A 54 4.32 6.10 2.62
CA TYR A 54 4.32 6.03 4.08
C TYR A 54 3.09 5.29 4.58
N MET A 55 3.28 4.50 5.62
CA MET A 55 2.20 3.82 6.30
C MET A 55 1.77 4.61 7.53
N LEU A 56 0.46 4.79 7.70
CA LEU A 56 -0.16 5.37 8.88
C LEU A 56 -0.94 4.25 9.59
N GLU A 57 -0.51 3.91 10.79
CA GLU A 57 -1.23 3.00 11.67
C GLU A 57 -2.42 3.73 12.27
N GLY A 58 -3.59 3.11 12.27
CA GLY A 58 -4.84 3.72 12.70
C GLY A 58 -5.51 2.95 13.84
N GLU A 59 -6.82 2.97 13.86
CA GLU A 59 -7.67 2.45 14.92
C GLU A 59 -7.85 0.93 14.84
N GLN A 60 -8.27 0.33 15.94
CA GLN A 60 -8.59 -1.08 16.05
C GLN A 60 -10.02 -1.26 16.56
N ASP A 61 -10.84 -1.97 15.79
CA ASP A 61 -12.20 -2.35 16.18
C ASP A 61 -12.28 -3.81 16.64
N VAL A 62 -13.02 -4.04 17.70
CA VAL A 62 -13.35 -5.39 18.16
C VAL A 62 -14.66 -5.80 17.50
N LEU A 63 -14.62 -6.73 16.56
CA LEU A 63 -15.80 -7.15 15.79
C LEU A 63 -16.65 -8.20 16.49
N GLU A 64 -16.04 -9.12 17.23
CA GLU A 64 -16.74 -10.19 17.94
C GLU A 64 -16.07 -10.47 19.28
N LYS A 65 -16.88 -10.52 20.33
CA LYS A 65 -16.52 -11.06 21.64
C LYS A 65 -17.16 -12.45 21.81
N ALA A 66 -16.84 -13.40 20.97
CA ALA A 66 -17.15 -14.77 21.29
C ALA A 66 -16.12 -15.29 22.31
N ILE A 67 -16.58 -16.09 23.27
CA ILE A 67 -15.85 -16.52 24.48
C ILE A 67 -14.46 -17.15 24.18
N ALA A 68 -14.13 -17.47 22.94
CA ALA A 68 -12.88 -18.13 22.57
C ALA A 68 -12.11 -17.51 21.42
N LEU A 69 -12.70 -16.66 20.56
CA LEU A 69 -12.04 -16.16 19.36
C LEU A 69 -12.52 -14.73 19.06
N ALA A 70 -11.88 -13.76 19.67
CA ALA A 70 -12.09 -12.37 19.29
C ALA A 70 -11.51 -12.14 17.89
N LYS A 71 -12.27 -11.47 17.01
CA LYS A 71 -11.79 -10.97 15.74
C LYS A 71 -11.63 -9.46 15.84
N TYR A 72 -10.54 -8.96 15.29
CA TYR A 72 -10.21 -7.55 15.29
C TYR A 72 -10.09 -7.05 13.87
N GLU A 73 -10.62 -5.87 13.61
CA GLU A 73 -10.36 -5.14 12.39
C GLU A 73 -9.40 -3.99 12.71
N LEU A 74 -8.20 -4.05 12.15
CA LEU A 74 -7.22 -2.98 12.24
C LEU A 74 -7.40 -2.08 11.02
N HIS A 75 -7.44 -0.78 11.24
CA HIS A 75 -7.49 0.23 10.20
C HIS A 75 -6.14 0.89 10.07
N CYS A 76 -5.66 1.02 8.86
CA CYS A 76 -4.45 1.76 8.55
C CYS A 76 -4.59 2.44 7.19
N ALA A 77 -3.64 3.28 6.85
CA ALA A 77 -3.58 3.90 5.54
C ALA A 77 -2.18 3.82 4.95
N ALA A 78 -2.10 3.69 3.63
CA ALA A 78 -0.91 3.99 2.88
C ALA A 78 -1.07 5.38 2.24
N VAL A 79 -0.08 6.24 2.46
CA VAL A 79 -0.04 7.60 1.91
C VAL A 79 1.12 7.68 0.94
N VAL A 80 0.83 8.04 -0.30
CA VAL A 80 1.83 8.20 -1.34
C VAL A 80 1.97 9.68 -1.66
N PHE A 81 3.18 10.20 -1.60
CA PHE A 81 3.52 11.52 -2.11
C PHE A 81 4.27 11.39 -3.41
N PHE A 82 3.90 12.20 -4.39
CA PHE A 82 4.59 12.26 -5.68
C PHE A 82 4.69 13.69 -6.18
N ARG A 83 5.74 13.97 -6.94
CA ARG A 83 5.92 15.27 -7.59
C ARG A 83 5.52 15.14 -9.05
N ASN A 84 4.60 15.99 -9.46
CA ASN A 84 4.30 16.13 -10.88
C ASN A 84 5.48 16.80 -11.59
N THR A 85 6.13 16.05 -12.47
CA THR A 85 7.29 16.53 -13.25
C THR A 85 6.90 17.07 -14.63
N GLY A 86 5.63 17.01 -14.99
CA GLY A 86 5.14 17.32 -16.33
C GLY A 86 4.99 18.81 -16.67
N GLY A 87 5.28 19.73 -15.75
CA GLY A 87 4.98 21.15 -15.93
C GLY A 87 3.47 21.39 -16.17
N ASP A 88 3.09 22.59 -16.59
CA ASP A 88 1.69 22.97 -16.86
C ASP A 88 1.05 22.22 -18.03
N ALA A 89 1.85 21.56 -18.88
CA ALA A 89 1.41 20.76 -20.03
C ALA A 89 1.39 19.25 -19.75
N GLY A 90 1.93 18.79 -18.63
CA GLY A 90 1.92 17.39 -18.24
C GLY A 90 0.53 16.94 -17.79
N ILE A 91 0.17 15.70 -18.09
CA ILE A 91 -1.04 15.09 -17.55
C ILE A 91 -0.70 14.47 -16.19
N PRO A 92 -0.99 15.14 -15.05
CA PRO A 92 -0.65 14.62 -13.73
C PRO A 92 -1.28 13.26 -13.45
N SER A 93 -2.40 13.00 -14.12
CA SER A 93 -3.19 11.78 -13.99
C SER A 93 -2.46 10.51 -14.40
N THR A 94 -1.48 10.54 -15.31
CA THR A 94 -0.76 9.33 -15.73
C THR A 94 0.06 8.77 -14.57
N GLN A 95 0.98 9.57 -14.00
CA GLN A 95 1.80 9.14 -12.88
C GLN A 95 0.96 8.75 -11.66
N LEU A 96 -0.11 9.51 -11.39
CA LEU A 96 -1.05 9.22 -10.31
C LEU A 96 -1.74 7.87 -10.52
N ASN A 97 -2.21 7.59 -11.74
CA ASN A 97 -2.86 6.34 -12.07
C ASN A 97 -1.88 5.17 -12.00
N ASP A 98 -0.65 5.32 -12.50
CA ASP A 98 0.38 4.29 -12.44
C ASP A 98 0.71 3.91 -10.99
N LEU A 99 0.90 4.91 -10.12
CA LEU A 99 1.16 4.67 -8.69
C LEU A 99 -0.04 4.05 -7.98
N ARG A 100 -1.26 4.51 -8.31
CA ARG A 100 -2.49 3.92 -7.75
C ARG A 100 -2.61 2.47 -8.14
N ASP A 101 -2.45 2.15 -9.42
CA ASP A 101 -2.64 0.81 -9.95
C ASP A 101 -1.54 -0.14 -9.41
N ALA A 102 -0.31 0.35 -9.23
CA ALA A 102 0.77 -0.41 -8.59
C ALA A 102 0.43 -0.80 -7.13
N VAL A 103 -0.07 0.13 -6.33
CA VAL A 103 -0.46 -0.16 -4.93
C VAL A 103 -1.68 -1.08 -4.87
N VAL A 104 -2.68 -0.85 -5.73
CA VAL A 104 -3.87 -1.70 -5.82
C VAL A 104 -3.47 -3.12 -6.20
N PHE A 105 -2.61 -3.27 -7.21
CA PHE A 105 -2.09 -4.57 -7.63
C PHE A 105 -1.38 -5.28 -6.48
N GLN A 106 -0.47 -4.59 -5.79
CA GLN A 106 0.30 -5.16 -4.67
C GLN A 106 -0.59 -5.66 -3.53
N LEU A 107 -1.64 -4.92 -3.18
CA LEU A 107 -2.56 -5.28 -2.10
C LEU A 107 -3.61 -6.33 -2.50
N GLN A 108 -3.93 -6.44 -3.79
CA GLN A 108 -4.92 -7.40 -4.27
C GLN A 108 -4.31 -8.69 -4.82
N GLN A 109 -3.00 -8.71 -5.01
CA GLN A 109 -2.32 -9.83 -5.64
C GLN A 109 -2.38 -11.09 -4.78
N ARG A 110 -2.95 -12.15 -5.34
CA ARG A 110 -2.99 -13.48 -4.72
C ARG A 110 -1.96 -14.42 -5.31
N THR A 111 -1.68 -14.25 -6.60
CA THR A 111 -0.79 -15.12 -7.38
C THR A 111 -0.25 -14.32 -8.57
N LEU A 112 0.97 -14.63 -9.00
CA LEU A 112 1.52 -14.14 -10.27
C LEU A 112 1.28 -15.21 -11.34
N ALA A 113 0.67 -14.82 -12.47
CA ALA A 113 0.68 -15.63 -13.68
C ALA A 113 1.87 -15.17 -14.53
N THR A 114 2.82 -16.05 -14.83
CA THR A 114 4.03 -15.67 -15.55
C THR A 114 3.93 -15.82 -17.07
N ASP A 115 3.08 -16.67 -17.59
CA ASP A 115 2.94 -16.94 -19.02
C ASP A 115 1.53 -17.39 -19.44
N GLY A 116 0.56 -17.10 -18.61
CA GLY A 116 -0.82 -17.58 -18.79
C GLY A 116 -1.04 -19.04 -18.44
N ALA A 117 0.02 -19.83 -18.24
CA ALA A 117 -0.05 -21.25 -17.92
C ALA A 117 0.43 -21.57 -16.52
N THR A 118 1.39 -20.82 -15.96
CA THR A 118 1.97 -21.09 -14.65
C THR A 118 1.64 -19.99 -13.66
N VAL A 119 0.94 -20.35 -12.59
CA VAL A 119 0.65 -19.46 -11.46
C VAL A 119 1.78 -19.62 -10.44
N ILE A 120 2.58 -18.58 -10.24
CA ILE A 120 3.62 -18.56 -9.21
C ILE A 120 3.00 -17.99 -7.94
N PRO A 121 2.91 -18.76 -6.85
CA PRO A 121 2.44 -18.25 -5.59
C PRO A 121 3.45 -17.22 -5.04
N LEU A 122 2.95 -16.06 -4.63
CA LEU A 122 3.76 -15.07 -3.91
C LEU A 122 4.33 -15.69 -2.61
N PRO A 123 5.53 -15.29 -2.19
CA PRO A 123 6.01 -15.56 -0.84
C PRO A 123 4.95 -15.23 0.20
N ALA A 124 4.85 -16.02 1.26
CA ALA A 124 3.78 -15.89 2.24
C ALA A 124 3.68 -14.47 2.83
N ALA A 125 4.83 -13.81 3.08
CA ALA A 125 4.89 -12.44 3.57
C ALA A 125 4.31 -11.38 2.60
N LEU A 126 4.21 -11.71 1.31
CA LEU A 126 3.72 -10.83 0.25
C LEU A 126 2.26 -11.13 -0.15
N ARG A 127 1.57 -11.98 0.60
CA ARG A 127 0.16 -12.30 0.35
C ARG A 127 -0.76 -11.43 1.19
N GLN A 128 -2.01 -11.35 0.80
CA GLN A 128 -3.05 -10.68 1.60
C GLN A 128 -3.15 -11.18 3.04
N THR A 129 -2.69 -12.39 3.32
CA THR A 129 -2.63 -12.97 4.67
C THR A 129 -1.44 -12.50 5.49
N LEU A 130 -0.55 -11.66 4.92
CA LEU A 130 0.66 -11.14 5.56
C LEU A 130 1.52 -12.24 6.21
N GLY A 131 1.70 -13.35 5.47
CA GLY A 131 2.43 -14.50 6.01
C GLY A 131 1.61 -15.44 6.87
N GLY A 132 0.29 -15.36 6.80
CA GLY A 132 -0.64 -16.19 7.58
C GLY A 132 -0.94 -15.65 8.98
N VAL A 133 -0.48 -14.44 9.30
CA VAL A 133 -0.73 -13.80 10.61
C VAL A 133 -2.09 -13.11 10.69
N VAL A 134 -2.75 -12.90 9.56
CA VAL A 134 -4.08 -12.31 9.46
C VAL A 134 -4.98 -13.10 8.53
N TYR A 135 -6.28 -12.95 8.65
CA TYR A 135 -7.23 -13.53 7.68
C TYR A 135 -7.09 -12.87 6.31
N HIS A 136 -7.03 -11.54 6.29
CA HIS A 136 -6.73 -10.76 5.10
C HIS A 136 -6.36 -9.31 5.45
N ALA A 137 -5.58 -8.70 4.55
CA ALA A 137 -5.38 -7.27 4.44
C ALA A 137 -5.90 -6.82 3.07
N ARG A 138 -6.75 -5.79 3.02
CA ARG A 138 -7.40 -5.34 1.79
C ARG A 138 -7.63 -3.83 1.78
N LEU A 139 -7.77 -3.29 0.59
CA LEU A 139 -8.25 -1.91 0.43
C LEU A 139 -9.67 -1.77 0.98
N LYS A 140 -9.91 -0.68 1.72
CA LYS A 140 -11.21 -0.33 2.28
C LYS A 140 -11.53 1.14 1.98
N GLY A 141 -12.75 1.37 1.53
CA GLY A 141 -13.24 2.72 1.28
C GLY A 141 -12.78 3.29 -0.06
N ARG A 142 -12.62 4.61 -0.09
CA ARG A 142 -12.25 5.36 -1.29
C ARG A 142 -10.74 5.60 -1.31
N ILE A 143 -10.15 5.52 -2.49
CA ILE A 143 -8.80 6.04 -2.72
C ILE A 143 -8.95 7.54 -2.90
N LEU A 144 -8.35 8.32 -2.01
CA LEU A 144 -8.35 9.77 -2.13
C LEU A 144 -7.15 10.20 -2.95
N ALA A 145 -7.39 11.00 -3.96
CA ALA A 145 -6.35 11.54 -4.83
C ALA A 145 -6.37 13.07 -4.80
N ASN A 146 -5.19 13.65 -4.65
CA ASN A 146 -4.95 15.08 -4.79
C ASN A 146 -3.84 15.28 -5.82
N GLU A 147 -4.17 15.90 -6.95
CA GLU A 147 -3.28 16.03 -8.12
C GLU A 147 -2.23 17.13 -7.98
N GLY A 148 -2.10 17.75 -6.82
CA GLY A 148 -1.00 18.71 -6.62
C GLY A 148 -1.40 20.17 -6.50
N LEU A 149 -2.42 20.47 -5.73
CA LEU A 149 -2.76 21.85 -5.33
C LEU A 149 -1.65 22.53 -4.50
N LEU A 150 -0.65 21.79 -4.04
CA LEU A 150 0.44 22.28 -3.20
C LEU A 150 1.79 22.08 -3.92
N ASN A 151 2.26 23.12 -4.62
CA ASN A 151 3.61 23.17 -5.20
C ASN A 151 3.99 21.98 -6.11
N ASN A 152 3.12 21.56 -7.01
CA ASN A 152 3.29 20.40 -7.88
C ASN A 152 3.47 19.07 -7.14
N GLN A 153 3.09 19.00 -5.88
CA GLN A 153 3.14 17.79 -5.08
C GLN A 153 1.75 17.21 -4.95
N GLY A 154 1.57 15.99 -5.44
CA GLY A 154 0.33 15.24 -5.32
C GLY A 154 0.38 14.24 -4.18
N ALA A 155 -0.79 13.77 -3.77
CA ALA A 155 -0.93 12.74 -2.76
C ALA A 155 -2.02 11.74 -3.13
N LEU A 156 -1.77 10.46 -2.78
CA LEU A 156 -2.75 9.39 -2.79
C LEU A 156 -2.89 8.83 -1.38
N VAL A 157 -4.12 8.56 -0.95
CA VAL A 157 -4.38 7.91 0.33
C VAL A 157 -5.22 6.67 0.10
N PHE A 158 -4.70 5.54 0.54
CA PHE A 158 -5.34 4.23 0.45
C PHE A 158 -5.75 3.79 1.86
N GLY A 159 -7.04 3.64 2.11
CA GLY A 159 -7.53 2.98 3.32
C GLY A 159 -7.29 1.48 3.24
N ILE A 160 -6.77 0.88 4.29
CA ILE A 160 -6.50 -0.55 4.39
C ILE A 160 -7.17 -1.09 5.64
N SER A 161 -7.90 -2.18 5.48
CA SER A 161 -8.52 -2.94 6.56
C SER A 161 -7.82 -4.29 6.68
N ILE A 162 -7.48 -4.67 7.89
CA ILE A 162 -6.83 -5.93 8.23
C ILE A 162 -7.71 -6.68 9.21
N LEU A 163 -8.21 -7.84 8.83
CA LEU A 163 -8.94 -8.73 9.71
C LEU A 163 -7.97 -9.72 10.35
N SER A 164 -7.83 -9.63 11.67
CA SER A 164 -6.88 -10.44 12.44
C SER A 164 -7.60 -11.36 13.44
N PRO A 165 -7.16 -12.63 13.58
CA PRO A 165 -7.38 -13.37 14.80
C PRO A 165 -6.45 -12.78 15.87
N MET A 166 -6.95 -12.58 17.06
CA MET A 166 -6.05 -12.34 18.20
C MET A 166 -6.13 -13.47 19.17
#